data_90bf1bd3b09336979fb48a6adc7cf013
#
_entry.id   90bf1bd3b09336979fb48a6adc7cf013
#
_cell.length_a   1.000
_cell.length_b   1.000
_cell.length_c   1.000
_cell.angle_alpha   90.00
_cell.angle_beta   90.00
_cell.angle_gamma   90.00
#
_symmetry.space_group_name_H-M   'P 1'
#
loop_
_entity.id
_entity.type
_entity.pdbx_description
1 polymer ?
#
loop_
_entity_poly.entity_id
_entity_poly.type
_entity_poly.pdbx_seq_one_letter_code
_entity_poly.pdbx_strand_id
1 'polypeptide(L)'
;MHASTYLQMNIHAGRHADDLRWAEETGRNDRLRGQSPSWSRAPEPPARLLENSLARFVRDALSLVLRAPALLGTILRFASGQRRAARVRAQWEARGTHVPPLLVASITGTCNLRCAGCYAAVHRHGAQAELATVRWGGIFREASRLGVSFVLVAGGEPFARWEVIEAAAAMPDALVAVFTNGLLLSPRAVEAIRRTRNVVPVISLEGPQRETDSRRGPGVYRRVMQAMDRLSDAGIPFGASLTVTSVNLDVVTSPAFIRSLTDAGVRIVFFVEYTPVEPGTEALALSEAQRAELRRRTDAFHAGRRALFVAFPGDEERYGGCLAAGRGFVHVDPQGRLEPCPFAPFSDTSVRDTSLAEALRSPLLAAIRENHGRLTETQGGCALWAERDWVRSLLPRAERACRDLEVEAG
;
A
#
# COMPACT_ATOMS: atom_id res chain seq x y z
N MET A 1 7.42 52.20 -0.03
CA MET A 1 8.84 52.38 0.35
C MET A 1 9.20 51.35 1.37
N HIS A 2 10.27 50.58 1.09
CA HIS A 2 11.02 49.61 1.87
C HIS A 2 10.36 48.23 2.05
N ALA A 3 10.80 47.28 1.40
CA ALA A 3 12.08 46.62 1.07
C ALA A 3 12.26 45.35 1.94
N SER A 4 12.07 44.29 1.28
CA SER A 4 12.81 43.03 1.21
C SER A 4 13.95 42.86 2.20
N THR A 5 13.92 41.77 2.98
CA THR A 5 15.15 41.14 3.47
C THR A 5 14.98 39.62 3.32
N TYR A 6 15.49 39.12 2.21
CA TYR A 6 15.73 37.68 2.01
C TYR A 6 16.93 37.28 2.86
N LEU A 7 16.74 36.36 3.77
CA LEU A 7 17.84 35.66 4.41
C LEU A 7 18.38 34.61 3.42
N GLN A 8 19.49 34.93 2.78
CA GLN A 8 20.33 33.99 2.03
C GLN A 8 20.95 33.02 3.03
N MET A 9 20.44 31.79 3.09
CA MET A 9 21.19 30.68 3.65
C MET A 9 22.20 30.21 2.59
N ASN A 10 23.47 30.48 2.81
CA ASN A 10 24.59 29.92 2.09
C ASN A 10 24.56 28.39 2.16
N ILE A 11 24.25 27.76 1.05
CA ILE A 11 24.49 26.35 0.84
C ILE A 11 25.97 26.19 0.55
N HIS A 12 26.74 25.82 1.55
CA HIS A 12 28.09 25.33 1.35
C HIS A 12 28.01 24.03 0.54
N ALA A 13 28.45 24.09 -0.70
CA ALA A 13 28.66 22.96 -1.56
C ALA A 13 29.86 22.15 -1.08
N GLY A 14 29.66 21.37 -0.02
CA GLY A 14 30.55 20.28 0.31
C GLY A 14 30.13 19.08 -0.55
N ARG A 15 30.81 18.85 -1.66
CA ARG A 15 30.67 17.60 -2.42
C ARG A 15 31.24 16.48 -1.56
N HIS A 16 30.39 15.73 -0.90
CA HIS A 16 30.79 14.54 -0.19
C HIS A 16 31.16 13.45 -1.21
N ALA A 17 32.32 12.81 -1.00
CA ALA A 17 32.85 11.71 -1.81
C ALA A 17 31.86 10.54 -1.92
N ASP A 18 30.90 10.45 -1.00
CA ASP A 18 29.82 9.46 -0.99
C ASP A 18 28.77 9.67 -2.09
N ASP A 19 28.56 10.90 -2.56
CA ASP A 19 27.61 11.19 -3.65
C ASP A 19 28.13 10.66 -5.00
N LEU A 20 29.44 10.66 -5.19
CA LEU A 20 30.07 10.12 -6.39
C LEU A 20 30.11 8.57 -6.38
N ARG A 21 30.33 7.94 -5.23
CA ARG A 21 30.29 6.49 -5.10
C ARG A 21 28.89 5.92 -5.39
N TRP A 22 27.84 6.59 -4.94
CA TRP A 22 26.48 6.11 -5.19
C TRP A 22 26.08 6.21 -6.67
N ALA A 23 26.50 7.29 -7.36
CA ALA A 23 26.29 7.44 -8.80
C ALA A 23 27.12 6.42 -9.62
N GLU A 24 28.32 6.08 -9.17
CA GLU A 24 29.17 5.06 -9.81
C GLU A 24 28.68 3.64 -9.56
N GLU A 25 28.12 3.33 -8.39
CA GLU A 25 27.56 1.99 -8.09
C GLU A 25 26.28 1.71 -8.90
N THR A 26 25.48 2.74 -9.20
CA THR A 26 24.30 2.60 -10.07
C THR A 26 24.66 2.51 -11.55
N GLY A 27 25.80 3.04 -11.98
CA GLY A 27 26.28 3.00 -13.37
C GLY A 27 27.05 1.75 -13.77
N ARG A 28 27.51 0.93 -12.82
CA ARG A 28 28.33 -0.26 -13.11
C ARG A 28 27.59 -1.55 -13.40
N ASN A 29 26.26 -1.56 -13.38
CA ASN A 29 25.47 -2.78 -13.57
C ASN A 29 25.05 -3.05 -15.03
N ASP A 30 25.67 -2.41 -16.01
CA ASP A 30 25.42 -2.65 -17.45
C ASP A 30 25.96 -3.98 -17.98
N ARG A 31 26.60 -4.84 -17.15
CA ARG A 31 27.14 -6.14 -17.58
C ARG A 31 26.20 -7.33 -17.41
N LEU A 32 24.92 -7.11 -17.05
CA LEU A 32 23.89 -8.18 -16.99
C LEU A 32 22.89 -8.15 -18.16
N ARG A 33 23.21 -7.43 -19.23
CA ARG A 33 22.50 -7.55 -20.51
C ARG A 33 22.97 -8.80 -21.23
N GLY A 34 22.26 -9.89 -21.08
CA GLY A 34 22.57 -11.08 -21.91
C GLY A 34 22.03 -12.41 -21.44
N GLN A 35 21.02 -12.45 -20.56
CA GLN A 35 20.30 -13.70 -20.34
C GLN A 35 18.80 -13.45 -20.40
N SER A 36 18.22 -13.69 -21.58
CA SER A 36 16.77 -13.87 -21.70
C SER A 36 16.37 -15.03 -20.79
N PRO A 37 15.40 -14.85 -19.89
CA PRO A 37 14.92 -15.97 -19.08
C PRO A 37 14.27 -17.00 -20.01
N SER A 38 14.81 -18.22 -20.05
CA SER A 38 14.19 -19.36 -20.73
C SER A 38 12.88 -19.70 -20.00
N TRP A 39 11.76 -19.30 -20.56
CA TRP A 39 10.40 -19.61 -20.09
C TRP A 39 10.00 -21.08 -20.39
N SER A 40 10.79 -22.04 -19.90
CA SER A 40 10.52 -23.47 -20.09
C SER A 40 10.05 -24.19 -18.81
N ARG A 41 9.71 -23.46 -17.74
CA ARG A 41 9.02 -24.04 -16.58
C ARG A 41 7.56 -23.64 -16.60
N ALA A 42 6.65 -24.62 -16.38
CA ALA A 42 5.23 -24.33 -16.15
C ALA A 42 5.11 -23.20 -15.10
N PRO A 43 4.21 -22.22 -15.29
CA PRO A 43 4.09 -21.12 -14.36
C PRO A 43 3.83 -21.63 -12.95
N GLU A 44 4.65 -21.21 -11.99
CA GLU A 44 4.43 -21.57 -10.58
C GLU A 44 3.05 -21.12 -10.14
N PRO A 45 2.35 -21.92 -9.33
CA PRO A 45 1.05 -21.51 -8.80
C PRO A 45 1.14 -20.14 -8.11
N PRO A 46 0.19 -19.23 -8.31
CA PRO A 46 0.22 -17.86 -7.75
C PRO A 46 0.50 -17.81 -6.24
N ALA A 47 0.00 -18.79 -5.48
CA ALA A 47 0.27 -18.92 -4.06
C ALA A 47 1.77 -19.09 -3.74
N ARG A 48 2.52 -19.87 -4.53
CA ARG A 48 3.97 -20.06 -4.35
C ARG A 48 4.77 -18.80 -4.72
N LEU A 49 4.37 -18.12 -5.78
CA LEU A 49 5.02 -16.86 -6.17
C LEU A 49 4.92 -15.82 -5.06
N LEU A 50 3.76 -15.70 -4.42
CA LEU A 50 3.54 -14.74 -3.35
C LEU A 50 4.26 -15.15 -2.05
N GLU A 51 4.30 -16.43 -1.71
CA GLU A 51 5.08 -16.94 -0.56
C GLU A 51 6.57 -16.71 -0.75
N ASN A 52 7.11 -16.93 -1.96
CA ASN A 52 8.50 -16.63 -2.32
C ASN A 52 8.80 -15.14 -2.18
N SER A 53 7.83 -14.28 -2.42
CA SER A 53 7.97 -12.83 -2.31
C SER A 53 7.93 -12.34 -0.88
N LEU A 54 7.06 -12.90 -0.06
CA LEU A 54 7.07 -12.67 1.38
C LEU A 54 8.38 -13.14 2.02
N ALA A 55 8.93 -14.28 1.55
CA ALA A 55 10.25 -14.76 2.01
C ALA A 55 11.38 -13.82 1.57
N ARG A 56 11.32 -13.25 0.35
CA ARG A 56 12.25 -12.19 -0.08
C ARG A 56 12.11 -10.94 0.76
N PHE A 57 10.89 -10.44 0.96
CA PHE A 57 10.63 -9.29 1.83
C PHE A 57 11.21 -9.47 3.23
N VAL A 58 11.04 -10.65 3.84
CA VAL A 58 11.65 -10.96 5.15
C VAL A 58 13.19 -10.93 5.07
N ARG A 59 13.78 -11.47 4.02
CA ARG A 59 15.23 -11.46 3.80
C ARG A 59 15.77 -10.04 3.64
N ASP A 60 15.09 -9.22 2.85
CA ASP A 60 15.47 -7.83 2.62
C ASP A 60 15.29 -7.01 3.90
N ALA A 61 14.21 -7.27 4.66
CA ALA A 61 14.02 -6.67 5.99
C ALA A 61 15.13 -7.06 6.98
N LEU A 62 15.62 -8.32 6.95
CA LEU A 62 16.75 -8.74 7.78
C LEU A 62 18.04 -7.95 7.43
N SER A 63 18.23 -7.57 6.18
CA SER A 63 19.40 -6.75 5.79
C SER A 63 19.39 -5.34 6.40
N LEU A 64 18.20 -4.84 6.79
CA LEU A 64 18.06 -3.55 7.46
C LEU A 64 18.40 -3.61 8.95
N VAL A 65 18.41 -4.81 9.56
CA VAL A 65 18.68 -4.97 11.02
C VAL A 65 20.04 -4.40 11.40
N LEU A 66 21.04 -4.49 10.52
CA LEU A 66 22.37 -3.91 10.77
C LEU A 66 22.31 -2.38 10.98
N ARG A 67 21.30 -1.71 10.40
CA ARG A 67 21.10 -0.24 10.51
C ARG A 67 19.97 0.15 11.47
N ALA A 68 19.11 -0.80 11.84
CA ALA A 68 17.98 -0.60 12.73
C ALA A 68 17.76 -1.85 13.62
N PRO A 69 18.63 -2.10 14.62
CA PRO A 69 18.57 -3.32 15.44
C PRO A 69 17.23 -3.52 16.15
N ALA A 70 16.51 -2.45 16.45
CA ALA A 70 15.17 -2.50 17.05
C ALA A 70 14.14 -3.28 16.20
N LEU A 71 14.37 -3.40 14.88
CA LEU A 71 13.50 -4.15 13.97
C LEU A 71 13.63 -5.68 14.12
N LEU A 72 14.74 -6.19 14.67
CA LEU A 72 15.03 -7.63 14.70
C LEU A 72 13.89 -8.44 15.33
N GLY A 73 13.42 -8.02 16.51
CA GLY A 73 12.35 -8.72 17.21
C GLY A 73 11.03 -8.75 16.43
N THR A 74 10.71 -7.66 15.75
CA THR A 74 9.50 -7.54 14.90
C THR A 74 9.64 -8.44 13.66
N ILE A 75 10.79 -8.41 12.98
CA ILE A 75 11.05 -9.22 11.78
C ILE A 75 11.04 -10.71 12.10
N LEU A 76 11.69 -11.16 13.18
CA LEU A 76 11.73 -12.58 13.59
C LEU A 76 10.32 -13.08 13.93
N ARG A 77 9.54 -12.29 14.67
CA ARG A 77 8.15 -12.62 15.00
C ARG A 77 7.30 -12.72 13.76
N PHE A 78 7.40 -11.74 12.87
CA PHE A 78 6.70 -11.74 11.59
C PHE A 78 7.08 -12.96 10.74
N ALA A 79 8.38 -13.27 10.61
CA ALA A 79 8.84 -14.44 9.86
C ALA A 79 8.32 -15.77 10.41
N SER A 80 8.28 -15.92 11.74
CA SER A 80 7.72 -17.13 12.36
C SER A 80 6.21 -17.23 12.17
N GLY A 81 5.50 -16.09 12.30
CA GLY A 81 4.06 -15.97 12.05
C GLY A 81 3.71 -16.32 10.61
N GLN A 82 4.50 -15.85 9.62
CA GLN A 82 4.30 -16.15 8.21
C GLN A 82 4.29 -17.65 7.91
N ARG A 83 5.23 -18.41 8.51
CA ARG A 83 5.28 -19.87 8.31
C ARG A 83 4.04 -20.59 8.85
N ARG A 84 3.50 -20.15 10.01
CA ARG A 84 2.24 -20.68 10.54
C ARG A 84 1.07 -20.32 9.67
N ALA A 85 0.95 -19.05 9.31
CA ALA A 85 -0.11 -18.54 8.45
C ALA A 85 -0.13 -19.22 7.07
N ALA A 86 1.01 -19.43 6.44
CA ALA A 86 1.13 -20.14 5.17
C ALA A 86 0.60 -21.58 5.25
N ARG A 87 0.89 -22.31 6.35
CA ARG A 87 0.35 -23.67 6.57
C ARG A 87 -1.17 -23.65 6.70
N VAL A 88 -1.72 -22.67 7.40
CA VAL A 88 -3.18 -22.51 7.55
C VAL A 88 -3.83 -22.21 6.20
N ARG A 89 -3.27 -21.29 5.41
CA ARG A 89 -3.76 -20.99 4.05
C ARG A 89 -3.73 -22.23 3.16
N ALA A 90 -2.65 -23.01 3.19
CA ALA A 90 -2.56 -24.26 2.44
C ALA A 90 -3.66 -25.28 2.81
N GLN A 91 -4.06 -25.34 4.10
CA GLN A 91 -5.18 -26.18 4.54
C GLN A 91 -6.53 -25.69 3.99
N TRP A 92 -6.73 -24.39 3.92
CA TRP A 92 -7.94 -23.80 3.33
C TRP A 92 -7.98 -23.99 1.82
N GLU A 93 -6.86 -23.84 1.15
CA GLU A 93 -6.71 -24.12 -0.29
C GLU A 93 -7.08 -25.57 -0.61
N ALA A 94 -6.61 -26.54 0.19
CA ALA A 94 -6.97 -27.95 0.05
C ALA A 94 -8.48 -28.24 0.25
N ARG A 95 -9.20 -27.31 0.88
CA ARG A 95 -10.68 -27.35 1.06
C ARG A 95 -11.42 -26.54 0.00
N GLY A 96 -10.74 -26.06 -1.04
CA GLY A 96 -11.31 -25.27 -2.12
C GLY A 96 -11.59 -23.80 -1.77
N THR A 97 -11.01 -23.28 -0.69
CA THR A 97 -11.12 -21.84 -0.35
C THR A 97 -9.76 -21.17 -0.45
N HIS A 98 -9.62 -20.30 -1.43
CA HIS A 98 -8.42 -19.50 -1.60
C HIS A 98 -8.40 -18.35 -0.59
N VAL A 99 -7.38 -18.30 0.25
CA VAL A 99 -7.21 -17.26 1.28
C VAL A 99 -5.97 -16.43 0.94
N PRO A 100 -6.12 -15.12 0.67
CA PRO A 100 -4.97 -14.25 0.41
C PRO A 100 -4.18 -13.99 1.71
N PRO A 101 -2.86 -13.79 1.64
CA PRO A 101 -2.05 -13.41 2.80
C PRO A 101 -2.28 -11.98 3.28
N LEU A 102 -2.79 -11.09 2.42
CA LEU A 102 -3.00 -9.67 2.71
C LEU A 102 -4.50 -9.35 2.70
N LEU A 103 -4.94 -8.67 3.74
CA LEU A 103 -6.25 -8.01 3.83
C LEU A 103 -6.05 -6.49 3.79
N VAL A 104 -6.63 -5.80 2.83
CA VAL A 104 -6.77 -4.34 2.83
C VAL A 104 -8.09 -4.00 3.53
N ALA A 105 -8.03 -3.20 4.58
CA ALA A 105 -9.17 -2.82 5.40
C ALA A 105 -9.34 -1.29 5.40
N SER A 106 -10.30 -0.78 4.65
CA SER A 106 -10.71 0.63 4.73
C SER A 106 -11.69 0.78 5.89
N ILE A 107 -11.17 1.15 7.07
CA ILE A 107 -11.95 1.08 8.32
C ILE A 107 -12.91 2.26 8.53
N THR A 108 -12.76 3.31 7.73
CA THR A 108 -13.64 4.49 7.77
C THR A 108 -13.56 5.27 6.45
N GLY A 109 -14.66 5.91 6.06
CA GLY A 109 -14.69 6.91 4.98
C GLY A 109 -14.42 8.34 5.48
N THR A 110 -14.40 8.55 6.82
CA THR A 110 -14.17 9.87 7.41
C THR A 110 -12.69 10.25 7.34
N CYS A 111 -12.38 11.46 6.87
CA CYS A 111 -11.03 12.00 6.81
C CYS A 111 -11.00 13.46 7.24
N ASN A 112 -9.94 13.88 7.91
CA ASN A 112 -9.65 15.25 8.29
C ASN A 112 -8.94 16.07 7.20
N LEU A 113 -8.74 15.48 6.00
CA LEU A 113 -8.23 16.15 4.80
C LEU A 113 -9.17 15.96 3.60
N ARG A 114 -8.96 16.80 2.57
CA ARG A 114 -9.65 16.73 1.27
C ARG A 114 -8.62 16.82 0.15
N CYS A 115 -7.80 15.77 0.04
CA CYS A 115 -6.72 15.73 -0.94
C CYS A 115 -7.28 15.65 -2.37
N ALA A 116 -6.70 16.38 -3.32
CA ALA A 116 -7.09 16.31 -4.72
C ALA A 116 -6.88 14.91 -5.30
N GLY A 117 -7.86 14.38 -6.04
CA GLY A 117 -7.81 13.06 -6.66
C GLY A 117 -7.73 11.89 -5.65
N CYS A 118 -8.36 12.03 -4.50
CA CYS A 118 -8.35 10.97 -3.47
C CYS A 118 -9.37 9.88 -3.81
N TYR A 119 -8.90 8.66 -4.12
CA TYR A 119 -9.80 7.53 -4.45
C TYR A 119 -10.81 7.22 -3.34
N ALA A 120 -10.41 7.33 -2.07
CA ALA A 120 -11.29 7.07 -0.94
C ALA A 120 -12.41 8.12 -0.80
N ALA A 121 -12.22 9.32 -1.36
CA ALA A 121 -13.27 10.34 -1.40
C ALA A 121 -14.25 10.09 -2.55
N VAL A 122 -13.74 9.64 -3.71
CA VAL A 122 -14.55 9.30 -4.89
C VAL A 122 -15.40 8.06 -4.64
N HIS A 123 -14.83 7.05 -3.98
CA HIS A 123 -15.51 5.78 -3.68
C HIS A 123 -16.29 5.79 -2.36
N ARG A 124 -16.65 6.97 -1.85
CA ARG A 124 -17.57 7.04 -0.71
C ARG A 124 -18.94 6.53 -1.14
N HIS A 125 -19.34 5.43 -0.54
CA HIS A 125 -20.63 4.83 -0.81
C HIS A 125 -21.67 5.40 0.16
N GLY A 126 -22.73 5.91 -0.41
CA GLY A 126 -24.05 6.26 0.11
C GLY A 126 -24.35 6.32 1.62
N ALA A 127 -25.63 6.22 1.97
CA ALA A 127 -26.15 6.38 3.33
C ALA A 127 -25.92 5.17 4.27
N GLN A 128 -25.27 4.07 3.80
CA GLN A 128 -25.07 2.89 4.63
C GLN A 128 -24.04 3.16 5.74
N ALA A 129 -24.41 2.85 6.98
CA ALA A 129 -23.53 3.03 8.12
C ALA A 129 -22.25 2.19 8.03
N GLU A 130 -21.13 2.74 8.46
CA GLU A 130 -19.88 2.03 8.60
C GLU A 130 -19.99 0.84 9.57
N LEU A 131 -19.13 -0.18 9.39
CA LEU A 131 -19.07 -1.30 10.32
C LEU A 131 -18.72 -0.84 11.73
N ALA A 132 -19.42 -1.39 12.71
CA ALA A 132 -19.11 -1.19 14.11
C ALA A 132 -17.74 -1.81 14.46
N THR A 133 -17.05 -1.24 15.45
CA THR A 133 -15.74 -1.74 15.94
C THR A 133 -15.77 -3.20 16.30
N VAL A 134 -16.86 -3.67 16.93
CA VAL A 134 -17.02 -5.09 17.32
C VAL A 134 -17.04 -6.02 16.11
N ARG A 135 -17.63 -5.59 14.98
CA ARG A 135 -17.65 -6.38 13.74
C ARG A 135 -16.26 -6.41 13.10
N TRP A 136 -15.54 -5.28 13.03
CA TRP A 136 -14.15 -5.24 12.62
C TRP A 136 -13.29 -6.20 13.44
N GLY A 137 -13.44 -6.21 14.78
CA GLY A 137 -12.76 -7.16 15.65
C GLY A 137 -13.10 -8.63 15.31
N GLY A 138 -14.34 -8.91 14.91
CA GLY A 138 -14.77 -10.22 14.37
C GLY A 138 -14.01 -10.59 13.11
N ILE A 139 -13.99 -9.69 12.13
CA ILE A 139 -13.31 -9.87 10.83
C ILE A 139 -11.82 -10.15 11.03
N PHE A 140 -11.12 -9.39 11.88
CA PHE A 140 -9.69 -9.60 12.13
C PHE A 140 -9.41 -10.94 12.82
N ARG A 141 -10.26 -11.38 13.76
CA ARG A 141 -10.16 -12.72 14.35
C ARG A 141 -10.37 -13.83 13.30
N GLU A 142 -11.36 -13.67 12.42
CA GLU A 142 -11.60 -14.59 11.31
C GLU A 142 -10.39 -14.61 10.36
N ALA A 143 -9.88 -13.45 9.94
CA ALA A 143 -8.70 -13.30 9.10
C ALA A 143 -7.47 -14.00 9.69
N SER A 144 -7.24 -13.85 11.00
CA SER A 144 -6.16 -14.54 11.71
C SER A 144 -6.31 -16.06 11.65
N ARG A 145 -7.53 -16.60 11.86
CA ARG A 145 -7.82 -18.04 11.78
C ARG A 145 -7.69 -18.60 10.37
N LEU A 146 -7.90 -17.78 9.36
CA LEU A 146 -7.74 -18.13 7.95
C LEU A 146 -6.28 -18.08 7.49
N GLY A 147 -5.39 -17.50 8.29
CA GLY A 147 -3.97 -17.37 7.93
C GLY A 147 -3.63 -16.09 7.20
N VAL A 148 -4.46 -15.06 7.26
CA VAL A 148 -4.08 -13.69 6.87
C VAL A 148 -2.98 -13.22 7.80
N SER A 149 -1.87 -12.75 7.25
CA SER A 149 -0.66 -12.42 8.01
C SER A 149 -0.15 -11.01 7.75
N PHE A 150 -0.80 -10.30 6.84
CA PHE A 150 -0.56 -8.89 6.59
C PHE A 150 -1.91 -8.16 6.54
N VAL A 151 -2.03 -7.07 7.27
CA VAL A 151 -3.21 -6.19 7.22
C VAL A 151 -2.75 -4.79 6.84
N LEU A 152 -3.30 -4.27 5.75
CA LEU A 152 -3.14 -2.88 5.36
C LEU A 152 -4.41 -2.14 5.80
N VAL A 153 -4.29 -1.33 6.83
CA VAL A 153 -5.38 -0.49 7.32
C VAL A 153 -5.35 0.85 6.59
N ALA A 154 -6.45 1.19 5.95
CA ALA A 154 -6.64 2.38 5.14
C ALA A 154 -8.04 2.97 5.34
N GLY A 155 -8.48 3.80 4.40
CA GLY A 155 -9.79 4.44 4.36
C GLY A 155 -9.67 5.94 4.21
N GLY A 156 -10.48 6.71 4.95
CA GLY A 156 -10.27 8.14 5.07
C GLY A 156 -9.02 8.43 5.90
N GLU A 157 -9.16 8.62 7.21
CA GLU A 157 -8.02 8.67 8.14
C GLU A 157 -8.18 7.62 9.23
N PRO A 158 -7.42 6.52 9.19
CA PRO A 158 -7.59 5.40 10.11
C PRO A 158 -7.41 5.78 11.59
N PHE A 159 -6.52 6.73 11.90
CA PHE A 159 -6.31 7.16 13.29
C PHE A 159 -7.51 7.89 13.91
N ALA A 160 -8.55 8.22 13.13
CA ALA A 160 -9.83 8.65 13.66
C ALA A 160 -10.60 7.50 14.35
N ARG A 161 -10.21 6.23 14.09
CA ARG A 161 -10.83 5.02 14.66
C ARG A 161 -9.78 4.10 15.28
N TRP A 162 -9.04 4.64 16.26
CA TRP A 162 -7.97 3.91 16.93
C TRP A 162 -8.40 2.54 17.48
N GLU A 163 -9.62 2.42 18.00
CA GLU A 163 -10.17 1.18 18.54
C GLU A 163 -10.26 0.05 17.49
N VAL A 164 -10.39 0.37 16.22
CA VAL A 164 -10.36 -0.61 15.14
C VAL A 164 -8.92 -1.01 14.79
N ILE A 165 -7.98 -0.06 14.80
CA ILE A 165 -6.54 -0.36 14.64
C ILE A 165 -6.07 -1.28 15.77
N GLU A 166 -6.51 -1.02 17.02
CA GLU A 166 -6.18 -1.85 18.18
C GLU A 166 -6.73 -3.27 18.04
N ALA A 167 -7.95 -3.41 17.51
CA ALA A 167 -8.52 -4.73 17.19
C ALA A 167 -7.72 -5.48 16.11
N ALA A 168 -7.20 -4.80 15.09
CA ALA A 168 -6.29 -5.40 14.11
C ALA A 168 -4.94 -5.77 14.74
N ALA A 169 -4.40 -4.93 15.62
CA ALA A 169 -3.16 -5.18 16.34
C ALA A 169 -3.22 -6.41 17.25
N ALA A 170 -4.41 -6.85 17.65
CA ALA A 170 -4.61 -8.07 18.43
C ALA A 170 -4.35 -9.37 17.64
N MET A 171 -4.13 -9.31 16.31
CA MET A 171 -3.74 -10.46 15.50
C MET A 171 -2.28 -10.84 15.78
N PRO A 172 -1.98 -12.01 16.37
CA PRO A 172 -0.66 -12.30 16.93
C PRO A 172 0.45 -12.47 15.89
N ASP A 173 0.08 -12.96 14.71
CA ASP A 173 1.00 -13.33 13.61
C ASP A 173 0.95 -12.34 12.43
N ALA A 174 0.15 -11.26 12.53
CA ALA A 174 0.00 -10.29 11.46
C ALA A 174 0.89 -9.06 11.66
N LEU A 175 1.43 -8.53 10.56
CA LEU A 175 1.93 -7.17 10.47
C LEU A 175 0.77 -6.26 10.06
N VAL A 176 0.56 -5.17 10.80
CA VAL A 176 -0.51 -4.20 10.57
C VAL A 176 0.11 -2.88 10.08
N ALA A 177 0.09 -2.64 8.78
CA ALA A 177 0.51 -1.38 8.19
C ALA A 177 -0.66 -0.40 8.16
N VAL A 178 -0.53 0.77 8.80
CA VAL A 178 -1.59 1.79 8.87
C VAL A 178 -1.22 2.98 8.01
N PHE A 179 -1.90 3.11 6.86
CA PHE A 179 -1.71 4.22 5.94
C PHE A 179 -2.43 5.45 6.45
N THR A 180 -1.69 6.48 6.80
CA THR A 180 -2.20 7.67 7.48
C THR A 180 -1.65 8.97 6.89
N ASN A 181 -2.43 10.04 6.97
CA ASN A 181 -1.91 11.38 6.68
C ASN A 181 -1.01 11.95 7.80
N GLY A 182 -0.87 11.24 8.92
CA GLY A 182 0.01 11.58 10.03
C GLY A 182 -0.49 12.69 10.96
N LEU A 183 -1.57 13.40 10.61
CA LEU A 183 -2.01 14.59 11.34
C LEU A 183 -2.65 14.28 12.70
N LEU A 184 -3.14 13.05 12.89
CA LEU A 184 -3.71 12.56 14.15
C LEU A 184 -2.70 11.81 15.02
N LEU A 185 -1.43 11.69 14.62
CA LEU A 185 -0.35 11.09 15.40
C LEU A 185 0.07 12.02 16.55
N SER A 186 -0.79 12.17 17.53
CA SER A 186 -0.50 12.87 18.78
C SER A 186 0.48 12.08 19.66
N PRO A 187 1.11 12.68 20.69
CA PRO A 187 1.95 11.93 21.64
C PRO A 187 1.22 10.74 22.27
N ARG A 188 -0.08 10.86 22.54
CA ARG A 188 -0.92 9.76 23.06
C ARG A 188 -1.06 8.63 22.03
N ALA A 189 -1.27 8.97 20.76
CA ALA A 189 -1.36 7.97 19.68
C ALA A 189 -0.02 7.25 19.49
N VAL A 190 1.09 7.98 19.51
CA VAL A 190 2.44 7.41 19.43
C VAL A 190 2.71 6.42 20.60
N GLU A 191 2.35 6.79 21.82
CA GLU A 191 2.48 5.89 22.97
C GLU A 191 1.57 4.65 22.85
N ALA A 192 0.36 4.80 22.30
CA ALA A 192 -0.53 3.67 22.04
C ALA A 192 0.07 2.71 20.99
N ILE A 193 0.65 3.23 19.89
CA ILE A 193 1.36 2.44 18.88
C ILE A 193 2.55 1.71 19.51
N ARG A 194 3.33 2.39 20.34
CA ARG A 194 4.51 1.81 21.02
C ARG A 194 4.17 0.57 21.85
N ARG A 195 2.95 0.49 22.41
CA ARG A 195 2.45 -0.68 23.15
C ARG A 195 2.07 -1.84 22.26
N THR A 196 1.70 -1.57 21.00
CA THR A 196 1.51 -2.62 20.01
C THR A 196 2.90 -3.07 19.51
N ARG A 197 3.03 -4.28 19.03
CA ARG A 197 4.33 -4.80 18.59
C ARG A 197 4.37 -5.09 17.10
N ASN A 198 3.26 -4.86 16.41
CA ASN A 198 3.02 -5.23 15.02
C ASN A 198 2.35 -4.12 14.21
N VAL A 199 2.06 -2.96 14.79
CA VAL A 199 1.54 -1.79 14.06
C VAL A 199 2.70 -0.97 13.52
N VAL A 200 2.68 -0.73 12.21
CA VAL A 200 3.66 0.08 11.49
C VAL A 200 2.93 1.22 10.79
N PRO A 201 3.05 2.46 11.26
CA PRO A 201 2.51 3.63 10.56
C PRO A 201 3.20 3.81 9.20
N VAL A 202 2.43 4.10 8.16
CA VAL A 202 2.90 4.45 6.83
C VAL A 202 2.39 5.84 6.49
N ILE A 203 3.31 6.81 6.54
CA ILE A 203 2.97 8.23 6.45
C ILE A 203 2.85 8.65 4.99
N SER A 204 1.74 9.27 4.65
CA SER A 204 1.46 9.67 3.26
C SER A 204 2.07 11.03 2.91
N LEU A 205 2.83 11.06 1.82
CA LEU A 205 3.50 12.24 1.24
C LEU A 205 3.34 12.25 -0.29
N GLU A 206 3.61 13.42 -0.91
CA GLU A 206 3.60 13.59 -2.37
C GLU A 206 4.95 14.07 -2.92
N GLY A 207 5.94 14.21 -2.04
CA GLY A 207 7.24 14.82 -2.29
C GLY A 207 7.61 15.82 -1.18
N PRO A 208 8.55 16.74 -1.43
CA PRO A 208 8.83 17.88 -0.57
C PRO A 208 7.60 18.77 -0.33
N GLN A 209 7.79 19.90 0.35
CA GLN A 209 6.69 20.76 0.81
C GLN A 209 5.77 21.20 -0.31
N ARG A 210 6.31 21.61 -1.46
CA ARG A 210 5.50 22.13 -2.57
C ARG A 210 4.53 21.07 -3.08
N GLU A 211 5.02 19.89 -3.36
CA GLU A 211 4.24 18.77 -3.91
C GLU A 211 3.20 18.27 -2.90
N THR A 212 3.63 18.12 -1.63
CA THR A 212 2.73 17.64 -0.57
C THR A 212 1.64 18.67 -0.24
N ASP A 213 2.00 19.93 -0.04
CA ASP A 213 1.03 20.96 0.30
C ASP A 213 0.09 21.28 -0.87
N SER A 214 0.55 21.16 -2.12
CA SER A 214 -0.28 21.35 -3.32
C SER A 214 -1.43 20.35 -3.38
N ARG A 215 -1.20 19.08 -3.07
CA ARG A 215 -2.23 18.03 -3.16
C ARG A 215 -3.04 17.88 -1.87
N ARG A 216 -2.39 18.05 -0.70
CA ARG A 216 -2.98 17.72 0.61
C ARG A 216 -3.47 18.94 1.39
N GLY A 217 -3.05 20.13 0.98
CA GLY A 217 -3.40 21.40 1.61
C GLY A 217 -2.21 22.07 2.31
N PRO A 218 -2.28 23.41 2.48
CA PRO A 218 -1.19 24.20 3.02
C PRO A 218 -0.77 23.76 4.44
N GLY A 219 0.54 23.63 4.66
CA GLY A 219 1.13 23.30 5.96
C GLY A 219 1.04 21.83 6.35
N VAL A 220 0.48 20.95 5.49
CA VAL A 220 0.41 19.50 5.74
C VAL A 220 1.81 18.92 5.80
N TYR A 221 2.72 19.26 4.88
CA TYR A 221 4.09 18.76 4.89
C TYR A 221 4.78 18.95 6.24
N ARG A 222 4.75 20.17 6.77
CA ARG A 222 5.38 20.48 8.08
C ARG A 222 4.82 19.62 9.21
N ARG A 223 3.49 19.39 9.23
CA ARG A 223 2.83 18.55 10.26
C ARG A 223 3.20 17.08 10.10
N VAL A 224 3.36 16.62 8.86
CA VAL A 224 3.80 15.26 8.55
C VAL A 224 5.24 15.06 9.04
N MET A 225 6.16 15.98 8.76
CA MET A 225 7.54 15.88 9.25
C MET A 225 7.58 15.83 10.78
N GLN A 226 6.80 16.67 11.48
CA GLN A 226 6.67 16.59 12.94
C GLN A 226 6.11 15.25 13.45
N ALA A 227 5.24 14.60 12.68
CA ALA A 227 4.74 13.26 13.01
C ALA A 227 5.84 12.20 12.84
N MET A 228 6.66 12.29 11.79
CA MET A 228 7.82 11.42 11.58
C MET A 228 8.85 11.58 12.70
N ASP A 229 9.17 12.83 13.10
CA ASP A 229 10.08 13.11 14.21
C ASP A 229 9.59 12.41 15.49
N ARG A 230 8.31 12.57 15.84
CA ARG A 230 7.74 11.90 17.03
C ARG A 230 7.83 10.37 16.98
N LEU A 231 7.63 9.75 15.81
CA LEU A 231 7.78 8.30 15.65
C LEU A 231 9.25 7.87 15.78
N SER A 232 10.16 8.64 15.18
CA SER A 232 11.60 8.41 15.26
C SER A 232 12.11 8.53 16.69
N ASP A 233 11.74 9.59 17.42
CA ASP A 233 12.11 9.81 18.82
C ASP A 233 11.58 8.71 19.75
N ALA A 234 10.39 8.16 19.44
CA ALA A 234 9.79 7.04 20.16
C ALA A 234 10.38 5.68 19.79
N GLY A 235 11.31 5.62 18.82
CA GLY A 235 11.90 4.38 18.30
C GLY A 235 10.89 3.46 17.60
N ILE A 236 9.78 4.01 17.09
CA ILE A 236 8.74 3.26 16.38
C ILE A 236 9.13 3.13 14.91
N PRO A 237 9.21 1.90 14.36
CA PRO A 237 9.42 1.71 12.94
C PRO A 237 8.25 2.27 12.12
N PHE A 238 8.54 3.03 11.06
CA PHE A 238 7.51 3.58 10.19
C PHE A 238 7.95 3.61 8.73
N GLY A 239 6.97 3.72 7.85
CA GLY A 239 7.14 3.85 6.41
C GLY A 239 6.65 5.18 5.88
N ALA A 240 6.89 5.42 4.59
CA ALA A 240 6.29 6.49 3.81
C ALA A 240 5.52 5.92 2.61
N SER A 241 4.37 6.50 2.28
CA SER A 241 3.61 6.22 1.07
C SER A 241 3.62 7.45 0.19
N LEU A 242 4.16 7.30 -1.01
CA LEU A 242 4.32 8.36 -1.99
C LEU A 242 3.37 8.09 -3.16
N THR A 243 2.35 8.94 -3.34
CA THR A 243 1.52 8.85 -4.54
C THR A 243 2.32 9.40 -5.73
N VAL A 244 2.60 8.53 -6.69
CA VAL A 244 3.40 8.87 -7.86
C VAL A 244 2.49 9.26 -9.02
N THR A 245 2.69 10.46 -9.55
CA THR A 245 1.95 11.02 -10.67
C THR A 245 2.92 11.38 -11.80
N SER A 246 2.38 11.64 -12.99
CA SER A 246 3.15 12.13 -14.16
C SER A 246 3.96 13.39 -13.86
N VAL A 247 3.52 14.21 -12.89
CA VAL A 247 4.12 15.52 -12.59
C VAL A 247 5.12 15.49 -11.42
N ASN A 248 5.09 14.46 -10.54
CA ASN A 248 5.98 14.41 -9.39
C ASN A 248 6.99 13.26 -9.41
N LEU A 249 6.95 12.39 -10.42
CA LEU A 249 7.80 11.20 -10.54
C LEU A 249 9.29 11.52 -10.26
N ASP A 250 9.83 12.52 -10.93
CA ASP A 250 11.26 12.87 -10.81
C ASP A 250 11.63 13.36 -9.40
N VAL A 251 10.70 14.05 -8.76
CA VAL A 251 10.90 14.59 -7.41
C VAL A 251 10.86 13.49 -6.36
N VAL A 252 9.79 12.66 -6.37
CA VAL A 252 9.57 11.62 -5.36
C VAL A 252 10.55 10.45 -5.47
N THR A 253 11.13 10.27 -6.65
CA THR A 253 12.16 9.25 -6.91
C THR A 253 13.58 9.85 -6.99
N SER A 254 13.76 11.12 -6.61
CA SER A 254 15.12 11.69 -6.57
C SER A 254 15.93 11.08 -5.42
N PRO A 255 17.21 10.75 -5.65
CA PRO A 255 18.07 10.21 -4.60
C PRO A 255 18.16 11.12 -3.37
N ALA A 256 18.11 12.44 -3.56
CA ALA A 256 18.14 13.42 -2.48
C ALA A 256 16.88 13.33 -1.59
N PHE A 257 15.69 13.21 -2.19
CA PHE A 257 14.46 13.08 -1.45
C PHE A 257 14.36 11.74 -0.72
N ILE A 258 14.75 10.62 -1.36
CA ILE A 258 14.80 9.31 -0.72
C ILE A 258 15.79 9.30 0.45
N ARG A 259 16.97 9.94 0.31
CA ARG A 259 17.90 10.10 1.44
C ARG A 259 17.25 10.87 2.59
N SER A 260 16.63 12.02 2.33
CA SER A 260 15.98 12.81 3.39
C SER A 260 14.93 12.01 4.16
N LEU A 261 14.14 11.16 3.49
CA LEU A 261 13.18 10.27 4.15
C LEU A 261 13.87 9.21 5.02
N THR A 262 14.92 8.56 4.49
CA THR A 262 15.64 7.53 5.26
C THR A 262 16.40 8.10 6.44
N ASP A 263 16.93 9.33 6.32
CA ASP A 263 17.59 10.06 7.40
C ASP A 263 16.58 10.51 8.48
N ALA A 264 15.34 10.84 8.08
CA ALA A 264 14.23 11.09 9.00
C ALA A 264 13.70 9.81 9.71
N GLY A 265 14.22 8.63 9.39
CA GLY A 265 13.83 7.37 10.04
C GLY A 265 12.91 6.46 9.24
N VAL A 266 12.52 6.83 8.03
CA VAL A 266 11.70 5.95 7.16
C VAL A 266 12.46 4.66 6.82
N ARG A 267 11.80 3.50 6.98
CA ARG A 267 12.39 2.17 6.72
C ARG A 267 11.67 1.38 5.64
N ILE A 268 10.47 1.83 5.24
CA ILE A 268 9.71 1.26 4.13
C ILE A 268 9.17 2.41 3.30
N VAL A 269 9.35 2.37 1.98
CA VAL A 269 8.82 3.35 1.04
C VAL A 269 7.88 2.63 0.07
N PHE A 270 6.64 3.07 0.04
CA PHE A 270 5.64 2.64 -0.93
C PHE A 270 5.54 3.70 -2.02
N PHE A 271 5.83 3.31 -3.25
CA PHE A 271 5.46 4.08 -4.44
C PHE A 271 4.08 3.61 -4.88
N VAL A 272 3.07 4.46 -4.69
CA VAL A 272 1.69 4.15 -5.08
C VAL A 272 1.38 4.94 -6.35
N GLU A 273 1.26 4.25 -7.48
CA GLU A 273 0.89 4.90 -8.73
C GLU A 273 -0.51 5.51 -8.63
N TYR A 274 -0.64 6.72 -9.13
CA TYR A 274 -1.92 7.40 -9.18
C TYR A 274 -2.87 6.70 -10.15
N THR A 275 -4.02 6.26 -9.65
CA THR A 275 -5.09 5.71 -10.46
C THR A 275 -6.14 6.80 -10.67
N PRO A 276 -6.47 7.16 -11.92
CA PRO A 276 -7.37 8.28 -12.24
C PRO A 276 -8.85 7.87 -12.09
N VAL A 277 -9.28 7.66 -10.84
CA VAL A 277 -10.66 7.30 -10.52
C VAL A 277 -11.62 8.49 -10.58
N GLU A 278 -11.09 9.71 -10.45
CA GLU A 278 -11.82 10.95 -10.55
C GLU A 278 -11.78 11.44 -12.03
N PRO A 279 -12.92 11.68 -12.68
CA PRO A 279 -12.95 12.18 -14.06
C PRO A 279 -12.17 13.50 -14.21
N GLY A 280 -11.41 13.62 -15.30
CA GLY A 280 -10.58 14.80 -15.60
C GLY A 280 -9.20 14.79 -14.96
N THR A 281 -8.82 13.69 -14.28
CA THR A 281 -7.51 13.52 -13.65
C THR A 281 -6.59 12.55 -14.41
N GLU A 282 -6.98 12.11 -15.59
CA GLU A 282 -6.26 11.12 -16.41
C GLU A 282 -4.83 11.56 -16.75
N ALA A 283 -4.61 12.86 -16.90
CA ALA A 283 -3.29 13.44 -17.18
C ALA A 283 -2.29 13.25 -16.02
N LEU A 284 -2.75 12.94 -14.79
CA LEU A 284 -1.90 12.65 -13.65
C LEU A 284 -1.39 11.20 -13.63
N ALA A 285 -1.98 10.30 -14.41
CA ALA A 285 -1.51 8.93 -14.51
C ALA A 285 -0.14 8.88 -15.19
N LEU A 286 0.68 7.90 -14.80
CA LEU A 286 1.98 7.68 -15.42
C LEU A 286 1.79 7.15 -16.85
N SER A 287 2.59 7.66 -17.79
CA SER A 287 2.77 7.04 -19.10
C SER A 287 3.54 5.71 -18.96
N GLU A 288 3.52 4.88 -20.00
CA GLU A 288 4.28 3.62 -20.02
C GLU A 288 5.78 3.86 -19.81
N ALA A 289 6.35 4.89 -20.47
CA ALA A 289 7.74 5.27 -20.30
C ALA A 289 8.06 5.69 -18.85
N GLN A 290 7.16 6.44 -18.21
CA GLN A 290 7.30 6.86 -16.81
C GLN A 290 7.20 5.68 -15.84
N ARG A 291 6.33 4.70 -16.11
CA ARG A 291 6.26 3.47 -15.32
C ARG A 291 7.52 2.62 -15.45
N ALA A 292 8.04 2.48 -16.67
CA ALA A 292 9.33 1.82 -16.88
C ALA A 292 10.47 2.50 -16.11
N GLU A 293 10.46 3.84 -16.08
CA GLU A 293 11.44 4.62 -15.32
C GLU A 293 11.25 4.45 -13.80
N LEU A 294 10.00 4.46 -13.29
CA LEU A 294 9.71 4.18 -11.88
C LEU A 294 10.24 2.80 -11.46
N ARG A 295 10.00 1.76 -12.27
CA ARG A 295 10.52 0.41 -12.03
C ARG A 295 12.05 0.41 -11.96
N ARG A 296 12.71 1.02 -12.96
CA ARG A 296 14.17 1.11 -13.01
C ARG A 296 14.76 1.80 -11.76
N ARG A 297 14.14 2.93 -11.32
CA ARG A 297 14.58 3.65 -10.12
C ARG A 297 14.33 2.85 -8.85
N THR A 298 13.19 2.17 -8.75
CA THR A 298 12.86 1.30 -7.61
C THR A 298 13.87 0.17 -7.49
N ASP A 299 14.26 -0.48 -8.59
CA ASP A 299 15.29 -1.53 -8.60
C ASP A 299 16.66 -1.00 -8.13
N ALA A 300 17.04 0.20 -8.55
CA ALA A 300 18.27 0.85 -8.09
C ALA A 300 18.24 1.14 -6.58
N PHE A 301 17.09 1.55 -6.03
CA PHE A 301 16.94 1.77 -4.59
C PHE A 301 17.01 0.47 -3.78
N HIS A 302 16.47 -0.64 -4.29
CA HIS A 302 16.64 -1.95 -3.67
C HIS A 302 18.10 -2.34 -3.50
N ALA A 303 18.95 -2.05 -4.50
CA ALA A 303 20.39 -2.32 -4.43
C ALA A 303 21.09 -1.54 -3.30
N GLY A 304 20.61 -0.31 -3.00
CA GLY A 304 21.17 0.57 -1.97
C GLY A 304 20.87 0.16 -0.53
N ARG A 305 19.92 -0.74 -0.29
CA ARG A 305 19.54 -1.31 1.03
C ARG A 305 19.35 -0.31 2.17
N ARG A 306 18.88 0.91 1.89
CA ARG A 306 18.61 1.93 2.92
C ARG A 306 17.23 1.81 3.54
N ALA A 307 16.27 1.33 2.78
CA ALA A 307 14.89 1.03 3.15
C ALA A 307 14.38 -0.14 2.31
N LEU A 308 13.21 -0.66 2.66
CA LEU A 308 12.43 -1.53 1.78
C LEU A 308 11.64 -0.64 0.82
N PHE A 309 11.60 -1.01 -0.45
CA PHE A 309 10.84 -0.30 -1.47
C PHE A 309 9.76 -1.23 -2.04
N VAL A 310 8.56 -0.71 -2.22
CA VAL A 310 7.41 -1.45 -2.76
C VAL A 310 6.73 -0.54 -3.77
N ALA A 311 6.56 -0.99 -5.01
CA ALA A 311 5.73 -0.31 -5.99
C ALA A 311 4.34 -0.97 -6.04
N PHE A 312 3.27 -0.15 -5.98
CA PHE A 312 1.90 -0.64 -6.00
C PHE A 312 0.97 0.32 -6.78
N PRO A 313 0.36 -0.13 -7.90
CA PRO A 313 0.77 -1.25 -8.74
C PRO A 313 2.19 -1.04 -9.29
N GLY A 314 2.81 -2.01 -9.94
CA GLY A 314 4.12 -1.88 -10.58
C GLY A 314 5.08 -3.03 -10.34
N ASP A 315 4.97 -3.72 -9.20
CA ASP A 315 5.71 -4.96 -8.93
C ASP A 315 4.93 -6.23 -9.38
N GLU A 316 3.71 -6.07 -9.86
CA GLU A 316 2.76 -7.17 -10.11
C GLU A 316 3.21 -8.10 -11.24
N GLU A 317 3.95 -7.60 -12.25
CA GLU A 317 4.56 -8.44 -13.28
C GLU A 317 5.45 -9.55 -12.69
N ARG A 318 6.14 -9.26 -11.58
CA ARG A 318 6.97 -10.23 -10.86
C ARG A 318 6.16 -11.36 -10.22
N TYR A 319 4.85 -11.14 -10.07
CA TYR A 319 3.89 -12.07 -9.49
C TYR A 319 2.93 -12.67 -10.52
N GLY A 320 3.21 -12.48 -11.81
CA GLY A 320 2.36 -12.95 -12.89
C GLY A 320 1.08 -12.14 -13.05
N GLY A 321 1.12 -10.83 -12.84
CA GLY A 321 0.04 -9.87 -13.04
C GLY A 321 -0.71 -9.50 -11.75
N CYS A 322 -1.81 -8.76 -11.89
CA CYS A 322 -2.57 -8.16 -10.81
C CYS A 322 -2.87 -9.12 -9.65
N LEU A 323 -2.60 -8.69 -8.42
CA LEU A 323 -2.77 -9.47 -7.18
C LEU A 323 -4.16 -9.31 -6.53
N ALA A 324 -5.04 -8.53 -7.14
CA ALA A 324 -6.39 -8.29 -6.65
C ALA A 324 -7.28 -9.55 -6.64
N ALA A 325 -8.51 -9.39 -6.20
CA ALA A 325 -9.55 -10.41 -6.17
C ALA A 325 -9.17 -11.69 -5.42
N GLY A 326 -8.35 -11.54 -4.39
CA GLY A 326 -7.92 -12.64 -3.55
C GLY A 326 -6.66 -13.36 -4.02
N ARG A 327 -6.11 -13.10 -5.23
CA ARG A 327 -4.82 -13.71 -5.63
C ARG A 327 -3.72 -13.42 -4.62
N GLY A 328 -3.60 -12.20 -4.16
CA GLY A 328 -2.66 -11.73 -3.15
C GLY A 328 -3.35 -10.96 -2.04
N PHE A 329 -4.41 -10.25 -2.36
CA PHE A 329 -5.19 -9.48 -1.40
C PHE A 329 -6.66 -9.37 -1.79
N VAL A 330 -7.47 -9.03 -0.80
CA VAL A 330 -8.84 -8.53 -0.95
C VAL A 330 -8.99 -7.24 -0.17
N HIS A 331 -10.01 -6.48 -0.50
CA HIS A 331 -10.37 -5.25 0.16
C HIS A 331 -11.72 -5.37 0.87
N VAL A 332 -11.79 -4.88 2.10
CA VAL A 332 -13.04 -4.67 2.83
C VAL A 332 -13.24 -3.17 2.99
N ASP A 333 -14.35 -2.66 2.48
CA ASP A 333 -14.72 -1.27 2.56
C ASP A 333 -15.29 -0.89 3.94
N PRO A 334 -15.52 0.41 4.25
CA PRO A 334 -16.05 0.82 5.54
C PRO A 334 -17.44 0.26 5.85
N GLN A 335 -18.25 -0.06 4.85
CA GLN A 335 -19.58 -0.62 4.97
C GLN A 335 -19.59 -2.16 5.10
N GLY A 336 -18.45 -2.80 4.89
CA GLY A 336 -18.27 -4.25 4.99
C GLY A 336 -18.41 -4.99 3.67
N ARG A 337 -18.41 -4.32 2.53
CA ARG A 337 -18.39 -4.99 1.22
C ARG A 337 -17.01 -5.58 0.99
N LEU A 338 -16.97 -6.82 0.49
CA LEU A 338 -15.73 -7.46 0.07
C LEU A 338 -15.49 -7.19 -1.41
N GLU A 339 -14.46 -6.44 -1.70
CA GLU A 339 -14.12 -5.94 -3.01
C GLU A 339 -12.80 -6.55 -3.52
N PRO A 340 -12.60 -6.67 -4.84
CA PRO A 340 -11.35 -7.15 -5.39
C PRO A 340 -10.16 -6.23 -5.07
N CYS A 341 -10.38 -4.89 -5.05
CA CYS A 341 -9.34 -3.88 -4.85
C CYS A 341 -9.96 -2.56 -4.41
N PRO A 342 -9.27 -1.72 -3.61
CA PRO A 342 -9.78 -0.39 -3.24
C PRO A 342 -9.99 0.55 -4.45
N PHE A 343 -9.35 0.28 -5.60
CA PHE A 343 -9.57 1.03 -6.84
C PHE A 343 -10.69 0.45 -7.70
N ALA A 344 -11.25 -0.70 -7.37
CA ALA A 344 -12.34 -1.35 -8.08
C ALA A 344 -13.45 -1.71 -7.09
N PRO A 345 -14.34 -0.74 -6.76
CA PRO A 345 -15.32 -0.85 -5.70
C PRO A 345 -16.55 -1.68 -6.13
N PHE A 346 -16.31 -2.88 -6.66
CA PHE A 346 -17.33 -3.84 -7.08
C PHE A 346 -17.44 -4.96 -6.05
N SER A 347 -18.65 -5.36 -5.69
CA SER A 347 -18.86 -6.40 -4.69
C SER A 347 -20.18 -7.12 -4.93
N ASP A 348 -20.17 -8.42 -4.77
CA ASP A 348 -21.34 -9.30 -4.77
C ASP A 348 -21.57 -9.91 -3.37
N THR A 349 -20.81 -9.51 -2.36
CA THR A 349 -20.90 -10.06 -1.00
C THR A 349 -20.46 -9.06 0.05
N SER A 350 -20.88 -9.27 1.31
CA SER A 350 -20.53 -8.39 2.42
C SER A 350 -20.18 -9.19 3.66
N VAL A 351 -19.08 -8.80 4.31
CA VAL A 351 -18.70 -9.31 5.62
C VAL A 351 -19.47 -8.66 6.78
N ARG A 352 -20.48 -7.85 6.49
CA ARG A 352 -21.39 -7.32 7.51
C ARG A 352 -22.17 -8.45 8.17
N ASP A 353 -22.72 -9.35 7.34
CA ASP A 353 -23.69 -10.34 7.74
C ASP A 353 -23.19 -11.78 7.50
N THR A 354 -22.10 -11.96 6.72
CA THR A 354 -21.49 -13.26 6.45
C THR A 354 -20.09 -13.37 7.07
N SER A 355 -19.58 -14.58 7.20
CA SER A 355 -18.19 -14.80 7.60
C SER A 355 -17.21 -14.41 6.49
N LEU A 356 -15.99 -14.03 6.87
CA LEU A 356 -14.93 -13.74 5.89
C LEU A 356 -14.64 -14.99 5.03
N ALA A 357 -14.70 -16.18 5.60
CA ALA A 357 -14.49 -17.44 4.86
C ALA A 357 -15.54 -17.67 3.77
N GLU A 358 -16.80 -17.34 4.04
CA GLU A 358 -17.88 -17.41 3.04
C GLU A 358 -17.70 -16.33 1.98
N ALA A 359 -17.45 -15.09 2.39
CA ALA A 359 -17.24 -13.96 1.48
C ALA A 359 -16.08 -14.19 0.51
N LEU A 360 -14.98 -14.85 0.93
CA LEU A 360 -13.86 -15.22 0.06
C LEU A 360 -14.23 -16.21 -1.07
N ARG A 361 -15.38 -16.86 -0.98
CA ARG A 361 -15.93 -17.73 -2.03
C ARG A 361 -16.80 -16.99 -3.04
N SER A 362 -16.81 -15.66 -3.00
CA SER A 362 -17.52 -14.79 -3.93
C SER A 362 -17.35 -15.23 -5.38
N PRO A 363 -18.45 -15.42 -6.14
CA PRO A 363 -18.41 -15.69 -7.57
C PRO A 363 -17.69 -14.60 -8.38
N LEU A 364 -17.87 -13.33 -8.01
CA LEU A 364 -17.16 -12.21 -8.63
C LEU A 364 -15.64 -12.35 -8.48
N LEU A 365 -15.16 -12.59 -7.26
CA LEU A 365 -13.73 -12.77 -7.01
C LEU A 365 -13.17 -14.00 -7.73
N ALA A 366 -13.93 -15.09 -7.79
CA ALA A 366 -13.56 -16.31 -8.52
C ALA A 366 -13.43 -16.04 -10.02
N ALA A 367 -14.42 -15.39 -10.63
CA ALA A 367 -14.41 -15.04 -12.05
C ALA A 367 -13.24 -14.13 -12.44
N ILE A 368 -12.89 -13.16 -11.58
CA ILE A 368 -11.73 -12.29 -11.80
C ILE A 368 -10.43 -13.11 -11.72
N ARG A 369 -10.28 -14.00 -10.74
CA ARG A 369 -9.09 -14.87 -10.61
C ARG A 369 -8.90 -15.80 -11.80
N GLU A 370 -9.97 -16.43 -12.25
CA GLU A 370 -9.94 -17.35 -13.39
C GLU A 370 -9.58 -16.65 -14.71
N ASN A 371 -9.92 -15.37 -14.83
CA ASN A 371 -9.66 -14.56 -16.00
C ASN A 371 -8.50 -13.54 -15.77
N HIS A 372 -7.61 -13.79 -14.82
CA HIS A 372 -6.55 -12.84 -14.46
C HIS A 372 -5.61 -12.49 -15.62
N GLY A 373 -5.50 -13.34 -16.64
CA GLY A 373 -4.74 -13.05 -17.85
C GLY A 373 -5.24 -11.85 -18.65
N ARG A 374 -6.47 -11.38 -18.42
CA ARG A 374 -6.99 -10.11 -18.96
C ARG A 374 -6.41 -8.89 -18.25
N LEU A 375 -5.99 -9.07 -16.99
CA LEU A 375 -5.52 -7.99 -16.13
C LEU A 375 -4.02 -7.74 -16.38
N THR A 376 -3.71 -7.27 -17.59
CA THR A 376 -2.36 -6.82 -17.93
C THR A 376 -2.22 -5.35 -17.57
N GLU A 377 -1.05 -4.96 -17.07
CA GLU A 377 -0.77 -3.56 -16.76
C GLU A 377 -0.87 -2.71 -18.04
N THR A 378 -1.83 -1.78 -18.01
CA THR A 378 -2.10 -0.85 -19.13
C THR A 378 -1.79 0.58 -18.71
N GLN A 379 -2.03 1.55 -19.60
CA GLN A 379 -1.98 2.99 -19.26
C GLN A 379 -2.89 3.28 -18.07
N GLY A 380 -2.35 3.98 -17.05
CA GLY A 380 -3.06 4.29 -15.81
C GLY A 380 -2.79 3.35 -14.63
N GLY A 381 -1.82 2.42 -14.76
CA GLY A 381 -1.24 1.64 -13.65
C GLY A 381 -2.12 0.52 -13.11
N CYS A 382 -3.42 0.70 -12.96
CA CYS A 382 -4.31 -0.31 -12.39
C CYS A 382 -5.07 -1.08 -13.48
N ALA A 383 -4.65 -2.33 -13.72
CA ALA A 383 -5.29 -3.20 -14.71
C ALA A 383 -6.78 -3.44 -14.43
N LEU A 384 -7.15 -3.57 -13.15
CA LEU A 384 -8.54 -3.80 -12.76
C LEU A 384 -9.42 -2.57 -12.99
N TRP A 385 -8.88 -1.36 -12.79
CA TRP A 385 -9.57 -0.11 -13.12
C TRP A 385 -9.74 0.07 -14.63
N ALA A 386 -8.73 -0.31 -15.42
CA ALA A 386 -8.82 -0.29 -16.88
C ALA A 386 -9.93 -1.23 -17.41
N GLU A 387 -10.09 -2.40 -16.79
CA GLU A 387 -11.10 -3.42 -17.14
C GLU A 387 -12.40 -3.28 -16.31
N ARG A 388 -12.68 -2.13 -15.71
CA ARG A 388 -13.82 -1.92 -14.80
C ARG A 388 -15.18 -2.25 -15.41
N ASP A 389 -15.37 -2.04 -16.71
CA ASP A 389 -16.63 -2.34 -17.39
C ASP A 389 -16.85 -3.85 -17.53
N TRP A 390 -15.77 -4.59 -17.79
CA TRP A 390 -15.82 -6.05 -17.74
C TRP A 390 -16.11 -6.54 -16.30
N VAL A 391 -15.42 -6.02 -15.30
CA VAL A 391 -15.67 -6.39 -13.88
C VAL A 391 -17.11 -6.11 -13.50
N ARG A 392 -17.66 -4.96 -13.88
CA ARG A 392 -19.08 -4.61 -13.68
C ARG A 392 -20.01 -5.62 -14.37
N SER A 393 -19.65 -6.12 -15.56
CA SER A 393 -20.46 -7.09 -16.29
C SER A 393 -20.57 -8.44 -15.59
N LEU A 394 -19.66 -8.78 -14.70
CA LEU A 394 -19.68 -10.00 -13.88
C LEU A 394 -20.70 -9.95 -12.74
N LEU A 395 -21.14 -8.75 -12.34
CA LEU A 395 -22.13 -8.60 -11.27
C LEU A 395 -23.51 -9.06 -11.72
N PRO A 396 -24.35 -9.59 -10.80
CA PRO A 396 -25.77 -9.87 -11.07
C PRO A 396 -26.50 -8.61 -11.57
N ARG A 397 -27.52 -8.81 -12.42
CA ARG A 397 -28.28 -7.69 -13.01
C ARG A 397 -28.89 -6.74 -11.97
N ALA A 398 -29.37 -7.27 -10.85
CA ALA A 398 -29.96 -6.48 -9.77
C ALA A 398 -28.97 -5.53 -9.10
N GLU A 399 -27.71 -5.94 -8.93
CA GLU A 399 -26.67 -5.12 -8.31
C GLU A 399 -26.08 -4.08 -9.28
N ARG A 400 -26.12 -4.35 -10.59
CA ARG A 400 -25.76 -3.37 -11.64
C ARG A 400 -26.69 -2.17 -11.63
N ALA A 401 -28.00 -2.40 -11.59
CA ALA A 401 -29.01 -1.34 -11.61
C ALA A 401 -28.96 -0.44 -10.38
N CYS A 402 -28.61 -0.97 -9.20
CA CYS A 402 -28.49 -0.19 -7.98
C CYS A 402 -27.31 0.80 -8.01
N ARG A 403 -26.22 0.46 -8.70
CA ARG A 403 -25.02 1.30 -8.81
C ARG A 403 -25.10 2.36 -9.91
N ASP A 404 -25.86 2.09 -10.96
CA ASP A 404 -26.09 3.11 -12.00
C ASP A 404 -26.88 4.29 -11.41
N LEU A 405 -27.76 4.04 -10.44
CA LEU A 405 -28.48 5.10 -9.69
C LEU A 405 -27.59 5.87 -8.70
N GLU A 406 -26.54 5.25 -8.13
CA GLU A 406 -25.60 5.94 -7.22
C GLU A 406 -24.61 6.85 -7.97
N VAL A 407 -24.26 6.52 -9.20
CA VAL A 407 -23.38 7.33 -10.05
C VAL A 407 -24.10 8.53 -10.65
N GLU A 408 -25.42 8.43 -10.90
CA GLU A 408 -26.24 9.55 -11.38
C GLU A 408 -26.66 10.53 -10.27
N ALA A 409 -26.55 10.16 -9.00
CA ALA A 409 -26.96 10.96 -7.84
C ALA A 409 -25.81 11.72 -7.15
N GLY A 410 -24.56 11.59 -7.60
CA GLY A 410 -23.34 12.25 -7.07
C GLY A 410 -22.72 13.19 -8.07
#